data_c73b4e50c2009412614d87c751130d5a
#
_entry.id   c73b4e50c2009412614d87c751130d5a
#
_cell.length_a   1.000
_cell.length_b   1.000
_cell.length_c   1.000
_cell.angle_alpha   90.00
_cell.angle_beta   90.00
_cell.angle_gamma   90.00
#
_symmetry.space_group_name_H-M   'P 1'
#
loop_
_entity.id
_entity.type
_entity.pdbx_description
1 polymer ?
#
loop_
_entity_poly.entity_id
_entity_poly.type
_entity_poly.pdbx_seq_one_letter_code
_entity_poly.pdbx_strand_id
1 'polypeptide(L)'
;MFKPHVTVACVVHAQGKFLVVEESINGKALWNQPAGHLEANETLLQAAKRELWEETGIHAEPQHFIRMHQWIAPDHTPFLRFLFAVELSETCATEPQDNDIDRCLWVTAEEILNAPNLRSPLVAESIRCWQSAGRLPL
;
A
#
# COMPACT_ATOMS: atom_id res chain seq x y z
N MET A 1 10.59 -26.35 3.15
CA MET A 1 10.67 -25.35 2.08
C MET A 1 10.31 -23.97 2.64
N PHE A 2 11.08 -22.97 2.28
CA PHE A 2 10.81 -21.58 2.66
C PHE A 2 9.57 -21.07 1.94
N LYS A 3 8.60 -20.54 2.69
CA LYS A 3 7.32 -20.07 2.15
C LYS A 3 7.02 -18.67 2.67
N PRO A 4 7.53 -17.62 2.04
CA PRO A 4 7.22 -16.27 2.46
C PRO A 4 5.78 -15.91 2.11
N HIS A 5 5.21 -14.97 2.85
CA HIS A 5 3.95 -14.33 2.48
C HIS A 5 4.20 -13.35 1.36
N VAL A 6 3.51 -13.51 0.23
CA VAL A 6 3.61 -12.59 -0.89
C VAL A 6 2.50 -11.57 -0.79
N THR A 7 2.87 -10.29 -0.71
CA THR A 7 1.93 -9.18 -0.63
C THR A 7 2.16 -8.18 -1.73
N VAL A 8 1.14 -7.39 -2.02
CA VAL A 8 1.19 -6.28 -2.96
C VAL A 8 0.77 -5.01 -2.25
N ALA A 9 1.28 -3.87 -2.68
CA ALA A 9 0.91 -2.58 -2.14
C ALA A 9 0.95 -1.52 -3.23
N CYS A 10 0.11 -0.50 -3.09
CA CYS A 10 0.06 0.63 -4.02
C CYS A 10 0.41 1.93 -3.31
N VAL A 11 1.39 2.67 -3.85
CA VAL A 11 1.54 4.08 -3.53
C VAL A 11 0.62 4.84 -4.46
N VAL A 12 -0.46 5.37 -3.93
CA VAL A 12 -1.44 6.14 -4.69
C VAL A 12 -1.18 7.62 -4.44
N HIS A 13 -0.88 8.36 -5.50
CA HIS A 13 -0.49 9.76 -5.40
C HIS A 13 -1.40 10.63 -6.26
N ALA A 14 -1.76 11.80 -5.74
CA ALA A 14 -2.48 12.83 -6.47
C ALA A 14 -2.22 14.19 -5.82
N GLN A 15 -1.83 15.18 -6.60
CA GLN A 15 -1.72 16.58 -6.16
C GLN A 15 -0.88 16.75 -4.89
N GLY A 16 0.27 16.07 -4.82
CA GLY A 16 1.19 16.15 -3.68
C GLY A 16 0.75 15.38 -2.45
N LYS A 17 -0.29 14.56 -2.55
CA LYS A 17 -0.81 13.76 -1.45
C LYS A 17 -0.79 12.27 -1.78
N PHE A 18 -0.74 11.49 -0.72
CA PHE A 18 -0.72 10.02 -0.79
C PHE A 18 -1.92 9.46 -0.04
N LEU A 19 -2.47 8.39 -0.58
CA LEU A 19 -3.60 7.71 0.04
C LEU A 19 -3.11 6.69 1.06
N VAL A 20 -3.60 6.79 2.28
CA VAL A 20 -3.39 5.77 3.31
C VAL A 20 -4.73 5.21 3.74
N VAL A 21 -4.72 3.93 4.12
CA VAL A 21 -5.85 3.27 4.75
C VAL A 21 -5.59 3.19 6.25
N GLU A 22 -6.64 3.37 7.04
CA GLU A 22 -6.56 3.27 8.49
C GLU A 22 -7.37 2.08 8.95
N GLU A 23 -6.76 1.23 9.76
CA GLU A 23 -7.46 0.10 10.38
C GLU A 23 -7.09 0.01 11.85
N SER A 24 -8.04 -0.47 12.67
CA SER A 24 -7.82 -0.66 14.09
C SER A 24 -7.29 -2.06 14.34
N ILE A 25 -6.08 -2.15 14.88
CA ILE A 25 -5.44 -3.41 15.25
C ILE A 25 -5.06 -3.33 16.71
N ASN A 26 -5.60 -4.22 17.54
CA ASN A 26 -5.38 -4.24 18.98
C ASN A 26 -5.65 -2.88 19.63
N GLY A 27 -6.73 -2.22 19.20
CA GLY A 27 -7.15 -0.92 19.75
C GLY A 27 -6.36 0.28 19.24
N LYS A 28 -5.47 0.09 18.26
CA LYS A 28 -4.67 1.18 17.69
C LYS A 28 -5.08 1.42 16.24
N ALA A 29 -5.28 2.67 15.89
CA ALA A 29 -5.54 3.09 14.51
C ALA A 29 -4.20 3.17 13.77
N LEU A 30 -3.96 2.24 12.84
CA LEU A 30 -2.70 2.13 12.09
C LEU A 30 -2.90 2.50 10.62
N TRP A 31 -1.89 3.15 10.06
CA TRP A 31 -1.86 3.54 8.66
C TRP A 31 -1.02 2.60 7.82
N ASN A 32 -1.52 2.28 6.63
CA ASN A 32 -0.78 1.51 5.62
C ASN A 32 -1.11 2.07 4.24
N GLN A 33 -0.28 1.72 3.26
CA GLN A 33 -0.74 1.84 1.88
C GLN A 33 -1.86 0.83 1.64
N PRO A 34 -2.73 1.04 0.65
CA PRO A 34 -3.61 -0.04 0.19
C PRO A 34 -2.76 -1.26 -0.16
N ALA A 35 -3.00 -2.38 0.52
CA ALA A 35 -2.12 -3.55 0.44
C ALA A 35 -2.85 -4.81 0.87
N GLY A 36 -2.34 -5.96 0.43
CA GLY A 36 -2.86 -7.25 0.86
C GLY A 36 -2.13 -8.42 0.23
N HIS A 37 -2.61 -9.62 0.52
CA HIS A 37 -1.98 -10.85 0.08
C HIS A 37 -2.33 -11.20 -1.36
N LEU A 38 -1.34 -11.75 -2.09
CA LEU A 38 -1.59 -12.40 -3.36
C LEU A 38 -2.48 -13.63 -3.12
N GLU A 39 -3.51 -13.77 -3.93
CA GLU A 39 -4.39 -14.94 -3.89
C GLU A 39 -4.04 -15.91 -5.01
N ALA A 40 -4.51 -17.16 -4.87
CA ALA A 40 -4.31 -18.17 -5.90
C ALA A 40 -4.91 -17.73 -7.24
N ASN A 41 -4.21 -18.06 -8.33
CA ASN A 41 -4.67 -17.81 -9.70
C ASN A 41 -4.79 -16.35 -10.10
N GLU A 42 -4.16 -15.43 -9.37
CA GLU A 42 -4.08 -14.03 -9.81
C GLU A 42 -2.63 -13.61 -10.01
N THR A 43 -2.42 -12.66 -10.92
CA THR A 43 -1.12 -12.01 -11.10
C THR A 43 -0.91 -10.96 -10.01
N LEU A 44 0.33 -10.50 -9.86
CA LEU A 44 0.64 -9.41 -8.93
C LEU A 44 -0.15 -8.14 -9.26
N LEU A 45 -0.31 -7.81 -10.55
CA LEU A 45 -1.09 -6.64 -10.96
C LEU A 45 -2.58 -6.81 -10.67
N GLN A 46 -3.13 -7.99 -10.88
CA GLN A 46 -4.52 -8.27 -10.52
C GLN A 46 -4.73 -8.13 -9.02
N ALA A 47 -3.80 -8.64 -8.21
CA ALA A 47 -3.87 -8.51 -6.76
C ALA A 47 -3.81 -7.03 -6.33
N ALA A 48 -2.90 -6.25 -6.93
CA ALA A 48 -2.78 -4.83 -6.61
C ALA A 48 -4.08 -4.07 -6.92
N LYS A 49 -4.69 -4.32 -8.07
CA LYS A 49 -5.97 -3.71 -8.45
C LYS A 49 -7.09 -4.11 -7.51
N ARG A 50 -7.17 -5.40 -7.17
CA ARG A 50 -8.21 -5.93 -6.28
C ARG A 50 -8.09 -5.30 -4.88
N GLU A 51 -6.88 -5.29 -4.31
CA GLU A 51 -6.66 -4.71 -2.98
C GLU A 51 -6.94 -3.21 -2.96
N LEU A 52 -6.56 -2.49 -4.01
CA LEU A 52 -6.86 -1.06 -4.11
C LEU A 52 -8.37 -0.83 -4.06
N TRP A 53 -9.13 -1.59 -4.83
CA TRP A 53 -10.59 -1.46 -4.83
C TRP A 53 -11.21 -1.89 -3.50
N GLU A 54 -10.80 -3.03 -2.95
CA GLU A 54 -11.35 -3.53 -1.69
C GLU A 54 -11.12 -2.55 -0.54
N GLU A 55 -9.96 -1.94 -0.48
CA GLU A 55 -9.59 -1.07 0.64
C GLU A 55 -9.96 0.40 0.45
N THR A 56 -10.13 0.85 -0.78
CA THR A 56 -10.39 2.28 -1.04
C THR A 56 -11.61 2.56 -1.92
N GLY A 57 -12.13 1.57 -2.62
CA GLY A 57 -13.19 1.76 -3.61
C GLY A 57 -12.70 2.35 -4.92
N ILE A 58 -11.40 2.52 -5.11
CA ILE A 58 -10.83 3.11 -6.33
C ILE A 58 -10.54 2.02 -7.35
N HIS A 59 -11.04 2.21 -8.58
CA HIS A 59 -10.68 1.41 -9.74
C HIS A 59 -9.61 2.14 -10.54
N ALA A 60 -8.39 1.65 -10.50
CA ALA A 60 -7.29 2.24 -11.26
C ALA A 60 -6.27 1.18 -11.62
N GLU A 61 -5.54 1.44 -12.71
CA GLU A 61 -4.44 0.59 -13.15
C GLU A 61 -3.13 1.12 -12.58
N PRO A 62 -2.32 0.30 -11.92
CA PRO A 62 -0.96 0.70 -11.60
C PRO A 62 -0.18 1.00 -12.88
N GLN A 63 0.59 2.09 -12.90
CA GLN A 63 1.38 2.49 -14.06
C GLN A 63 2.84 2.10 -13.96
N HIS A 64 3.36 1.93 -12.75
CA HIS A 64 4.76 1.64 -12.52
C HIS A 64 4.95 0.60 -11.45
N PHE A 65 6.03 -0.17 -11.57
CA PHE A 65 6.58 -0.99 -10.50
C PHE A 65 7.67 -0.16 -9.81
N ILE A 66 7.63 -0.08 -8.48
CA ILE A 66 8.61 0.71 -7.71
C ILE A 66 9.70 -0.21 -7.18
N ARG A 67 9.35 -1.20 -6.36
CA ARG A 67 10.33 -2.07 -5.70
C ARG A 67 9.68 -3.32 -5.11
N MET A 68 10.49 -4.36 -4.95
CA MET A 68 10.15 -5.51 -4.12
C MET A 68 10.97 -5.41 -2.83
N HIS A 69 10.29 -5.50 -1.68
CA HIS A 69 10.92 -5.56 -0.38
C HIS A 69 10.85 -6.96 0.18
N GLN A 70 11.95 -7.40 0.75
CA GLN A 70 12.01 -8.62 1.56
C GLN A 70 12.13 -8.17 3.01
N TRP A 71 11.19 -8.59 3.83
CA TRP A 71 11.11 -8.14 5.21
C TRP A 71 10.71 -9.28 6.14
N ILE A 72 11.34 -9.33 7.30
CA ILE A 72 10.98 -10.27 8.35
C ILE A 72 10.35 -9.47 9.48
N ALA A 73 9.08 -9.75 9.76
CA ALA A 73 8.34 -9.06 10.81
C ALA A 73 8.87 -9.45 12.20
N PRO A 74 8.54 -8.66 13.24
CA PRO A 74 8.98 -8.96 14.62
C PRO A 74 8.60 -10.36 15.11
N ASP A 75 7.52 -10.94 14.62
CA ASP A 75 7.08 -12.30 14.94
C ASP A 75 7.75 -13.37 14.07
N HIS A 76 8.80 -13.00 13.32
CA HIS A 76 9.57 -13.85 12.40
C HIS A 76 8.82 -14.25 11.12
N THR A 77 7.65 -13.67 10.84
CA THR A 77 6.95 -13.92 9.57
C THR A 77 7.72 -13.28 8.42
N PRO A 78 8.12 -14.06 7.39
CA PRO A 78 8.82 -13.52 6.23
C PRO A 78 7.83 -13.01 5.18
N PHE A 79 8.12 -11.85 4.60
CA PHE A 79 7.31 -11.23 3.58
C PHE A 79 8.12 -10.88 2.34
N LEU A 80 7.49 -11.04 1.18
CA LEU A 80 7.91 -10.42 -0.08
C LEU A 80 6.79 -9.45 -0.49
N ARG A 81 7.10 -8.15 -0.49
CA ARG A 81 6.11 -7.10 -0.75
C ARG A 81 6.44 -6.39 -2.04
N PHE A 82 5.54 -6.47 -3.01
CA PHE A 82 5.68 -5.87 -4.33
C PHE A 82 4.94 -4.53 -4.34
N LEU A 83 5.68 -3.46 -4.60
CA LEU A 83 5.18 -2.09 -4.50
C LEU A 83 4.97 -1.49 -5.89
N PHE A 84 3.75 -1.03 -6.15
CA PHE A 84 3.35 -0.40 -7.40
C PHE A 84 2.97 1.06 -7.18
N ALA A 85 3.02 1.85 -8.23
CA ALA A 85 2.60 3.24 -8.23
C ALA A 85 1.31 3.42 -9.01
N VAL A 86 0.39 4.15 -8.42
CA VAL A 86 -0.87 4.59 -9.04
C VAL A 86 -0.92 6.11 -8.96
N GLU A 87 -0.88 6.78 -10.12
CA GLU A 87 -0.98 8.23 -10.19
C GLU A 87 -2.38 8.62 -10.64
N LEU A 88 -3.04 9.45 -9.86
CA LEU A 88 -4.34 10.01 -10.21
C LEU A 88 -4.20 11.50 -10.48
N SER A 89 -5.07 12.04 -11.36
CA SER A 89 -5.04 13.46 -11.71
C SER A 89 -5.44 14.36 -10.54
N GLU A 90 -6.30 13.84 -9.66
CA GLU A 90 -6.76 14.58 -8.47
C GLU A 90 -7.11 13.61 -7.34
N THR A 91 -7.16 14.13 -6.12
CA THR A 91 -7.66 13.36 -4.98
C THR A 91 -9.15 13.11 -5.18
N CYS A 92 -9.61 11.94 -4.81
CA CYS A 92 -10.99 11.53 -4.99
C CYS A 92 -11.57 11.00 -3.68
N ALA A 93 -12.89 10.93 -3.63
CA ALA A 93 -13.60 10.30 -2.52
C ALA A 93 -13.29 8.80 -2.51
N THR A 94 -13.29 8.22 -1.32
CA THR A 94 -13.03 6.80 -1.10
C THR A 94 -14.24 6.12 -0.49
N GLU A 95 -14.39 4.83 -0.78
CA GLU A 95 -15.46 4.01 -0.23
C GLU A 95 -14.92 2.59 0.00
N PRO A 96 -14.29 2.33 1.15
CA PRO A 96 -13.78 0.99 1.45
C PRO A 96 -14.87 -0.07 1.35
N GLN A 97 -14.55 -1.15 0.64
CA GLN A 97 -15.43 -2.31 0.51
C GLN A 97 -15.14 -3.35 1.59
N ASP A 98 -13.92 -3.33 2.12
CA ASP A 98 -13.47 -4.21 3.20
C ASP A 98 -13.86 -3.59 4.54
N ASN A 99 -14.61 -4.34 5.35
CA ASN A 99 -15.07 -3.87 6.67
C ASN A 99 -13.93 -3.68 7.68
N ASP A 100 -12.74 -4.24 7.42
CA ASP A 100 -11.58 -4.06 8.28
C ASP A 100 -10.95 -2.67 8.13
N ILE A 101 -11.27 -1.96 7.06
CA ILE A 101 -10.78 -0.60 6.83
C ILE A 101 -11.76 0.40 7.43
N ASP A 102 -11.28 1.19 8.40
CA ASP A 102 -12.10 2.20 9.07
C ASP A 102 -12.33 3.40 8.16
N ARG A 103 -11.27 3.86 7.49
CA ARG A 103 -11.33 5.00 6.57
C ARG A 103 -10.06 5.11 5.74
N CYS A 104 -10.11 5.95 4.72
CA CYS A 104 -8.96 6.35 3.92
C CYS A 104 -8.70 7.84 4.09
N LEU A 105 -7.43 8.23 4.00
CA LEU A 105 -7.00 9.62 4.17
C LEU A 105 -6.01 9.98 3.07
N TRP A 106 -6.16 11.19 2.54
CA TRP A 106 -5.16 11.78 1.66
C TRP A 106 -4.23 12.64 2.53
N VAL A 107 -2.96 12.27 2.57
CA VAL A 107 -1.96 12.89 3.45
C VAL A 107 -0.70 13.25 2.68
N THR A 108 0.09 14.17 3.22
CA THR A 108 1.37 14.53 2.62
C THR A 108 2.44 13.50 2.94
N ALA A 109 3.54 13.51 2.16
CA ALA A 109 4.69 12.65 2.48
C ALA A 109 5.22 12.94 3.89
N GLU A 110 5.29 14.22 4.26
CA GLU A 110 5.77 14.63 5.58
C GLU A 110 4.91 14.04 6.70
N GLU A 111 3.58 14.07 6.53
CA GLU A 111 2.67 13.47 7.50
C GLU A 111 2.91 11.97 7.68
N ILE A 112 3.14 11.25 6.58
CA ILE A 112 3.45 9.81 6.67
C ILE A 112 4.81 9.58 7.33
N LEU A 113 5.85 10.29 6.87
CA LEU A 113 7.21 10.07 7.37
C LEU A 113 7.36 10.40 8.85
N ASN A 114 6.49 11.25 9.40
CA ASN A 114 6.48 11.63 10.81
C ASN A 114 5.37 10.95 11.62
N ALA A 115 4.56 10.10 11.01
CA ALA A 115 3.45 9.47 11.70
C ALA A 115 3.95 8.42 12.72
N PRO A 116 3.40 8.41 13.95
CA PRO A 116 3.77 7.44 14.97
C PRO A 116 3.03 6.10 14.83
N ASN A 117 2.04 6.03 13.93
CA ASN A 117 1.09 4.92 13.85
C ASN A 117 1.13 4.20 12.51
N LEU A 118 2.32 3.98 11.95
CA LEU A 118 2.47 3.21 10.73
C LEU A 118 2.39 1.71 11.03
N ARG A 119 1.73 0.98 10.13
CA ARG A 119 1.52 -0.47 10.24
C ARG A 119 2.84 -1.24 10.33
N SER A 120 3.85 -0.78 9.60
CA SER A 120 5.21 -1.36 9.59
C SER A 120 6.20 -0.32 9.07
N PRO A 121 7.50 -0.58 9.21
CA PRO A 121 8.53 0.30 8.63
C PRO A 121 8.43 0.43 7.11
N LEU A 122 7.79 -0.53 6.44
CA LEU A 122 7.66 -0.51 4.99
C LEU A 122 6.74 0.61 4.49
N VAL A 123 5.85 1.13 5.34
CA VAL A 123 4.95 2.22 4.96
C VAL A 123 5.76 3.49 4.64
N ALA A 124 6.65 3.91 5.54
CA ALA A 124 7.52 5.06 5.29
C ALA A 124 8.52 4.75 4.17
N GLU A 125 9.09 3.56 4.15
CA GLU A 125 10.05 3.15 3.13
C GLU A 125 9.42 3.19 1.74
N SER A 126 8.15 2.84 1.61
CA SER A 126 7.42 2.92 0.34
C SER A 126 7.36 4.35 -0.20
N ILE A 127 7.17 5.33 0.68
CA ILE A 127 7.16 6.74 0.28
C ILE A 127 8.56 7.18 -0.15
N ARG A 128 9.60 6.79 0.59
CA ARG A 128 10.98 7.11 0.21
C ARG A 128 11.36 6.52 -1.14
N CYS A 129 10.94 5.28 -1.40
CA CYS A 129 11.17 4.64 -2.70
C CYS A 129 10.42 5.36 -3.82
N TRP A 130 9.20 5.82 -3.57
CA TRP A 130 8.42 6.58 -4.54
C TRP A 130 9.10 7.91 -4.87
N GLN A 131 9.68 8.57 -3.86
CA GLN A 131 10.38 9.85 -4.02
C GLN A 131 11.70 9.73 -4.77
N SER A 132 12.34 8.56 -4.73
CA SER A 132 13.59 8.34 -5.43
C SER A 132 13.34 8.07 -6.91
N ALA A 133 14.36 8.23 -7.76
CA ALA A 133 14.27 7.92 -9.18
C ALA A 133 14.24 6.39 -9.38
N GLY A 134 13.73 5.92 -10.54
CA GLY A 134 13.88 4.51 -10.94
C GLY A 134 12.63 3.66 -10.92
N ARG A 135 11.45 4.27 -11.08
CA ARG A 135 10.22 3.49 -11.31
C ARG A 135 10.24 2.87 -12.70
N LEU A 136 9.79 1.63 -12.78
CA LEU A 136 9.71 0.90 -14.04
C LEU A 136 8.30 0.99 -14.61
N PRO A 137 8.14 1.47 -15.85
CA PRO A 137 6.83 1.49 -16.50
C PRO A 137 6.29 0.06 -16.67
N LEU A 138 5.02 -0.08 -16.49
CA LEU A 138 4.33 -1.36 -16.71
C LEU A 138 3.80 -1.45 -18.14
#